data_ff6579dceac345f68c938255a50b6bc0
#
_entry.id   ff6579dceac345f68c938255a50b6bc0
#
_cell.length_a   1.000
_cell.length_b   1.000
_cell.length_c   1.000
_cell.angle_alpha   90.00
_cell.angle_beta   90.00
_cell.angle_gamma   90.00
#
_symmetry.space_group_name_H-M   'P 1'
#
loop_
_entity.id
_entity.type
_entity.pdbx_description
1 polymer ?
#
loop_
_entity_poly.entity_id
_entity_poly.type
_entity_poly.pdbx_seq_one_letter_code
_entity_poly.pdbx_strand_id
1 'polypeptide(L)'
;IGHLLAQDHLPDESLVDQILVVMSGLIAIAAFLVTTQGSEETINELRELVEPLKNKKLNRESHTVARLELISRFVQASGNLPLQIIGRALFQEMAPNLTKLLPHVKVDPKAYGPIAEQLDHGLESRNTDSVTAAFKQLYEINRVNMMNAFTEARIQIQNENKEVLTK
;
A
#
# COMPACT_ATOMS: atom_id res chain seq x y z
N ILE A 1 -5.96 5.47 -38.27
CA ILE A 1 -6.05 6.58 -37.29
C ILE A 1 -6.44 6.06 -35.89
N GLY A 2 -6.86 4.79 -35.74
CA GLY A 2 -7.29 4.20 -34.45
C GLY A 2 -6.19 3.72 -33.51
N HIS A 3 -4.93 3.65 -33.93
CA HIS A 3 -3.83 3.09 -33.12
C HIS A 3 -3.00 4.12 -32.33
N LEU A 4 -3.24 5.41 -32.51
CA LEU A 4 -2.49 6.49 -31.84
C LEU A 4 -3.11 6.93 -30.50
N LEU A 5 -4.26 6.38 -30.09
CA LEU A 5 -4.96 6.79 -28.87
C LEU A 5 -4.86 5.79 -27.71
N ALA A 6 -4.16 4.69 -27.87
CA ALA A 6 -3.84 3.76 -26.79
C ALA A 6 -2.39 3.94 -26.31
N GLN A 7 -1.91 5.14 -26.15
CA GLN A 7 -0.80 5.38 -25.26
C GLN A 7 -1.33 5.10 -23.85
N ASP A 8 -0.95 3.96 -23.30
CA ASP A 8 -1.11 3.66 -21.89
C ASP A 8 -0.31 4.71 -21.10
N HIS A 9 -0.94 5.86 -20.87
CA HIS A 9 -0.32 6.88 -20.06
C HIS A 9 -0.17 6.32 -18.64
N LEU A 10 1.07 6.32 -18.16
CA LEU A 10 1.33 6.08 -16.76
C LEU A 10 0.55 7.10 -15.93
N PRO A 11 0.10 6.73 -14.74
CA PRO A 11 -0.51 7.67 -13.81
C PRO A 11 0.47 8.82 -13.48
N ASP A 12 -0.07 9.94 -13.03
CA ASP A 12 0.74 11.06 -12.56
C ASP A 12 1.50 10.64 -11.29
N GLU A 13 2.83 10.56 -11.40
CA GLU A 13 3.72 10.15 -10.32
C GLU A 13 3.59 11.08 -9.10
N SER A 14 3.48 12.38 -9.33
CA SER A 14 3.31 13.38 -8.26
C SER A 14 1.98 13.19 -7.52
N LEU A 15 0.91 12.91 -8.24
CA LEU A 15 -0.40 12.66 -7.64
C LEU A 15 -0.37 11.37 -6.80
N VAL A 16 0.23 10.31 -7.31
CA VAL A 16 0.37 9.05 -6.56
C VAL A 16 1.17 9.26 -5.28
N ASP A 17 2.29 10.00 -5.35
CA ASP A 17 3.09 10.31 -4.15
C ASP A 17 2.30 11.13 -3.13
N GLN A 18 1.55 12.14 -3.56
CA GLN A 18 0.69 12.94 -2.68
C GLN A 18 -0.41 12.10 -2.02
N ILE A 19 -1.03 11.18 -2.75
CA ILE A 19 -2.03 10.25 -2.20
C ILE A 19 -1.39 9.35 -1.12
N LEU A 20 -0.19 8.82 -1.38
CA LEU A 20 0.53 8.01 -0.39
C LEU A 20 0.82 8.78 0.90
N VAL A 21 1.19 10.06 0.80
CA VAL A 21 1.41 10.94 1.97
C VAL A 21 0.13 11.09 2.78
N VAL A 22 -1.00 11.38 2.13
CA VAL A 22 -2.29 11.55 2.82
C VAL A 22 -2.74 10.24 3.46
N MET A 23 -2.60 9.11 2.75
CA MET A 23 -2.92 7.78 3.29
C MET A 23 -2.09 7.46 4.53
N SER A 24 -0.81 7.81 4.54
CA SER A 24 0.05 7.63 5.72
C SER A 24 -0.47 8.41 6.94
N GLY A 25 -0.95 9.64 6.74
CA GLY A 25 -1.58 10.45 7.79
C GLY A 25 -2.88 9.83 8.30
N LEU A 26 -3.75 9.36 7.40
CA LEU A 26 -5.01 8.70 7.78
C LEU A 26 -4.77 7.44 8.61
N ILE A 27 -3.76 6.64 8.24
CA ILE A 27 -3.42 5.42 8.96
C ILE A 27 -2.86 5.74 10.36
N ALA A 28 -2.10 6.82 10.53
CA ALA A 28 -1.65 7.24 11.85
C ALA A 28 -2.82 7.62 12.78
N ILE A 29 -3.84 8.31 12.24
CA ILE A 29 -5.07 8.59 12.99
C ILE A 29 -5.83 7.29 13.30
N ALA A 30 -5.96 6.39 12.33
CA ALA A 30 -6.61 5.09 12.54
C ALA A 30 -5.87 4.27 13.60
N ALA A 31 -4.54 4.28 13.62
CA ALA A 31 -3.72 3.59 14.62
C ALA A 31 -4.03 4.07 16.03
N PHE A 32 -4.13 5.38 16.23
CA PHE A 32 -4.52 5.95 17.52
C PHE A 32 -5.93 5.48 17.95
N LEU A 33 -6.91 5.57 17.04
CA LEU A 33 -8.29 5.18 17.35
C LEU A 33 -8.42 3.69 17.64
N VAL A 34 -7.79 2.84 16.83
CA VAL A 34 -7.82 1.39 16.98
C VAL A 34 -7.18 0.95 18.30
N THR A 35 -6.00 1.45 18.61
CA THR A 35 -5.28 1.04 19.83
C THR A 35 -5.94 1.54 21.12
N THR A 36 -6.58 2.72 21.07
CA THR A 36 -7.22 3.33 22.24
C THR A 36 -8.68 2.93 22.44
N GLN A 37 -9.42 2.66 21.37
CA GLN A 37 -10.87 2.47 21.39
C GLN A 37 -11.35 1.15 20.78
N GLY A 38 -10.49 0.44 20.03
CA GLY A 38 -10.85 -0.83 19.41
C GLY A 38 -11.21 -1.92 20.41
N SER A 39 -12.21 -2.75 20.10
CA SER A 39 -12.54 -3.94 20.90
C SER A 39 -11.43 -5.00 20.79
N GLU A 40 -11.41 -5.95 21.72
CA GLU A 40 -10.50 -7.12 21.63
C GLU A 40 -10.71 -7.91 20.34
N GLU A 41 -11.96 -8.05 19.90
CA GLU A 41 -12.31 -8.71 18.64
C GLU A 41 -11.68 -7.97 17.44
N THR A 42 -11.82 -6.64 17.39
CA THR A 42 -11.21 -5.80 16.35
C THR A 42 -9.69 -5.93 16.33
N ILE A 43 -9.04 -5.92 17.49
CA ILE A 43 -7.58 -6.09 17.58
C ILE A 43 -7.17 -7.47 17.06
N ASN A 44 -7.88 -8.52 17.44
CA ASN A 44 -7.57 -9.88 17.01
C ASN A 44 -7.76 -10.05 15.49
N GLU A 45 -8.85 -9.52 14.92
CA GLU A 45 -9.06 -9.53 13.47
C GLU A 45 -7.91 -8.83 12.71
N LEU A 46 -7.45 -7.70 13.21
CA LEU A 46 -6.34 -6.98 12.57
C LEU A 46 -5.01 -7.74 12.70
N ARG A 47 -4.77 -8.42 13.83
CA ARG A 47 -3.59 -9.27 14.00
C ARG A 47 -3.60 -10.46 13.04
N GLU A 48 -4.76 -11.07 12.80
CA GLU A 48 -4.91 -12.12 11.78
C GLU A 48 -4.55 -11.64 10.38
N LEU A 49 -4.89 -10.39 10.03
CA LEU A 49 -4.53 -9.79 8.76
C LEU A 49 -3.03 -9.43 8.65
N VAL A 50 -2.35 -9.25 9.76
CA VAL A 50 -0.90 -9.04 9.78
C VAL A 50 -0.13 -10.35 9.54
N GLU A 51 -0.67 -11.48 9.96
CA GLU A 51 0.01 -12.78 9.94
C GLU A 51 0.59 -13.18 8.58
N PRO A 52 -0.11 -13.01 7.43
CA PRO A 52 0.46 -13.31 6.12
C PRO A 52 1.74 -12.52 5.80
N LEU A 53 1.88 -11.30 6.33
CA LEU A 53 3.04 -10.43 6.06
C LEU A 53 4.31 -10.88 6.77
N LYS A 54 4.22 -11.76 7.75
CA LYS A 54 5.36 -12.40 8.42
C LYS A 54 5.99 -13.50 7.56
N ASN A 55 5.24 -14.01 6.56
CA ASN A 55 5.68 -15.10 5.70
C ASN A 55 6.65 -14.61 4.63
N LYS A 56 7.96 -14.86 4.84
CA LYS A 56 9.05 -14.49 3.93
C LYS A 56 9.01 -15.20 2.56
N LYS A 57 8.15 -16.21 2.40
CA LYS A 57 7.99 -16.97 1.17
C LYS A 57 6.72 -16.62 0.40
N LEU A 58 5.92 -15.68 0.91
CA LEU A 58 4.71 -15.24 0.24
C LEU A 58 5.08 -14.62 -1.12
N ASN A 59 4.38 -15.02 -2.19
CA ASN A 59 4.65 -14.42 -3.49
C ASN A 59 4.23 -12.96 -3.53
N ARG A 60 4.76 -12.22 -4.50
CA ARG A 60 4.55 -10.76 -4.64
C ARG A 60 3.08 -10.36 -4.70
N GLU A 61 2.29 -11.08 -5.47
CA GLU A 61 0.88 -10.77 -5.68
C GLU A 61 0.08 -10.95 -4.39
N SER A 62 0.20 -12.12 -3.76
CA SER A 62 -0.44 -12.41 -2.47
C SER A 62 0.01 -11.44 -1.37
N HIS A 63 1.29 -11.06 -1.36
CA HIS A 63 1.82 -10.09 -0.41
C HIS A 63 1.23 -8.69 -0.63
N THR A 64 1.04 -8.28 -1.89
CA THR A 64 0.42 -7.00 -2.22
C THR A 64 -1.05 -6.98 -1.81
N VAL A 65 -1.80 -8.05 -2.10
CA VAL A 65 -3.21 -8.18 -1.67
C VAL A 65 -3.33 -8.11 -0.15
N ALA A 66 -2.51 -8.85 0.59
CA ALA A 66 -2.53 -8.86 2.06
C ALA A 66 -2.26 -7.47 2.65
N ARG A 67 -1.33 -6.70 2.07
CA ARG A 67 -1.05 -5.33 2.53
C ARG A 67 -2.21 -4.37 2.27
N LEU A 68 -2.80 -4.44 1.08
CA LEU A 68 -3.95 -3.58 0.74
C LEU A 68 -5.15 -3.90 1.61
N GLU A 69 -5.41 -5.18 1.88
CA GLU A 69 -6.47 -5.63 2.76
C GLU A 69 -6.26 -5.13 4.20
N LEU A 70 -5.05 -5.30 4.74
CA LEU A 70 -4.69 -4.81 6.07
C LEU A 70 -4.94 -3.30 6.20
N ILE A 71 -4.44 -2.50 5.25
CA ILE A 71 -4.59 -1.05 5.28
C ILE A 71 -6.07 -0.65 5.21
N SER A 72 -6.83 -1.26 4.32
CA SER A 72 -8.27 -1.00 4.17
C SER A 72 -9.05 -1.32 5.44
N ARG A 73 -8.81 -2.50 6.04
CA ARG A 73 -9.46 -2.92 7.29
C ARG A 73 -9.06 -2.05 8.47
N PHE A 74 -7.82 -1.60 8.51
CA PHE A 74 -7.33 -0.72 9.57
C PHE A 74 -8.08 0.61 9.58
N VAL A 75 -8.29 1.22 8.42
CA VAL A 75 -9.09 2.45 8.28
C VAL A 75 -10.54 2.21 8.69
N GLN A 76 -11.14 1.08 8.28
CA GLN A 76 -12.50 0.72 8.67
C GLN A 76 -12.63 0.49 10.18
N ALA A 77 -11.67 -0.21 10.78
CA ALA A 77 -11.64 -0.54 12.20
C ALA A 77 -11.51 0.70 13.12
N SER A 78 -11.12 1.86 12.56
CA SER A 78 -11.05 3.11 13.31
C SER A 78 -12.40 3.57 13.89
N GLY A 79 -13.53 3.08 13.34
CA GLY A 79 -14.88 3.52 13.72
C GLY A 79 -15.19 4.99 13.40
N ASN A 80 -14.27 5.70 12.73
CA ASN A 80 -14.41 7.12 12.39
C ASN A 80 -14.95 7.27 10.97
N LEU A 81 -16.22 7.66 10.84
CA LEU A 81 -16.90 7.76 9.54
C LEU A 81 -16.20 8.72 8.56
N PRO A 82 -15.82 9.96 8.94
CA PRO A 82 -15.07 10.84 8.05
C PRO A 82 -13.78 10.20 7.53
N LEU A 83 -13.00 9.55 8.40
CA LEU A 83 -11.77 8.86 8.03
C LEU A 83 -12.04 7.73 7.03
N GLN A 84 -13.08 6.95 7.24
CA GLN A 84 -13.50 5.87 6.35
C GLN A 84 -13.92 6.39 4.97
N ILE A 85 -14.65 7.51 4.90
CA ILE A 85 -15.09 8.12 3.64
C ILE A 85 -13.87 8.61 2.84
N ILE A 86 -12.96 9.35 3.48
CA ILE A 86 -11.75 9.87 2.83
C ILE A 86 -10.85 8.71 2.38
N GLY A 87 -10.61 7.73 3.25
CA GLY A 87 -9.79 6.57 2.93
C GLY A 87 -10.35 5.79 1.73
N ARG A 88 -11.66 5.55 1.69
CA ARG A 88 -12.32 4.88 0.56
C ARG A 88 -12.17 5.67 -0.74
N ALA A 89 -12.38 6.98 -0.70
CA ALA A 89 -12.22 7.83 -1.89
C ALA A 89 -10.78 7.78 -2.44
N LEU A 90 -9.78 7.85 -1.57
CA LEU A 90 -8.37 7.74 -1.99
C LEU A 90 -8.03 6.36 -2.54
N PHE A 91 -8.54 5.29 -1.96
CA PHE A 91 -8.36 3.93 -2.50
C PHE A 91 -9.00 3.78 -3.88
N GLN A 92 -10.19 4.31 -4.08
CA GLN A 92 -10.88 4.27 -5.37
C GLN A 92 -10.13 5.05 -6.45
N GLU A 93 -9.54 6.17 -6.10
CA GLU A 93 -8.71 6.96 -7.01
C GLU A 93 -7.38 6.26 -7.32
N MET A 94 -6.77 5.60 -6.34
CA MET A 94 -5.52 4.87 -6.53
C MET A 94 -5.67 3.57 -7.32
N ALA A 95 -6.76 2.85 -7.18
CA ALA A 95 -6.90 1.49 -7.72
C ALA A 95 -6.60 1.37 -9.23
N PRO A 96 -7.13 2.25 -10.12
CA PRO A 96 -6.80 2.19 -11.55
C PRO A 96 -5.32 2.45 -11.84
N ASN A 97 -4.71 3.33 -11.03
CA ASN A 97 -3.30 3.70 -11.18
C ASN A 97 -2.38 2.58 -10.71
N LEU A 98 -2.71 1.92 -9.60
CA LEU A 98 -1.98 0.77 -9.09
C LEU A 98 -1.97 -0.39 -10.07
N THR A 99 -3.07 -0.68 -10.74
CA THR A 99 -3.18 -1.78 -11.72
C THR A 99 -2.11 -1.67 -12.82
N LYS A 100 -1.82 -0.45 -13.27
CA LYS A 100 -0.78 -0.19 -14.29
C LYS A 100 0.64 -0.34 -13.77
N LEU A 101 0.86 -0.04 -12.51
CA LEU A 101 2.19 -0.06 -11.88
C LEU A 101 2.56 -1.39 -11.25
N LEU A 102 1.57 -2.18 -10.82
CA LEU A 102 1.80 -3.46 -10.12
C LEU A 102 2.76 -4.41 -10.84
N PRO A 103 2.74 -4.57 -12.19
CA PRO A 103 3.71 -5.42 -12.89
C PRO A 103 5.18 -5.02 -12.67
N HIS A 104 5.43 -3.74 -12.37
CA HIS A 104 6.75 -3.14 -12.20
C HIS A 104 7.17 -3.02 -10.72
N VAL A 105 6.24 -3.22 -9.79
CA VAL A 105 6.53 -3.14 -8.35
C VAL A 105 7.34 -4.35 -7.92
N LYS A 106 8.55 -4.11 -7.42
CA LYS A 106 9.39 -5.15 -6.82
C LYS A 106 9.13 -5.20 -5.33
N VAL A 107 8.72 -6.36 -4.83
CA VAL A 107 8.46 -6.60 -3.40
C VAL A 107 9.45 -7.63 -2.88
N ASP A 108 10.19 -7.28 -1.84
CA ASP A 108 10.96 -8.24 -1.05
C ASP A 108 10.20 -8.57 0.24
N PRO A 109 9.56 -9.74 0.33
CA PRO A 109 8.80 -10.12 1.52
C PRO A 109 9.63 -10.14 2.80
N LYS A 110 10.96 -10.33 2.70
CA LYS A 110 11.86 -10.34 3.86
C LYS A 110 11.93 -8.97 4.55
N ALA A 111 11.79 -7.88 3.79
CA ALA A 111 11.80 -6.53 4.33
C ALA A 111 10.57 -6.22 5.20
N TYR A 112 9.45 -6.91 4.96
CA TYR A 112 8.19 -6.67 5.66
C TYR A 112 8.04 -7.49 6.94
N GLY A 113 8.72 -8.62 7.06
CA GLY A 113 8.60 -9.51 8.23
C GLY A 113 8.81 -8.79 9.57
N PRO A 114 9.93 -8.08 9.78
CA PRO A 114 10.17 -7.34 11.02
C PRO A 114 9.12 -6.27 11.32
N ILE A 115 8.59 -5.62 10.27
CA ILE A 115 7.53 -4.61 10.40
C ILE A 115 6.23 -5.27 10.83
N ALA A 116 5.89 -6.41 10.24
CA ALA A 116 4.72 -7.19 10.61
C ALA A 116 4.77 -7.67 12.06
N GLU A 117 5.92 -8.15 12.53
CA GLU A 117 6.12 -8.52 13.94
C GLU A 117 5.95 -7.32 14.88
N GLN A 118 6.51 -6.17 14.53
CA GLN A 118 6.34 -4.95 15.32
C GLN A 118 4.87 -4.50 15.36
N LEU A 119 4.17 -4.59 14.23
CA LEU A 119 2.76 -4.22 14.13
C LEU A 119 1.88 -5.15 14.96
N ASP A 120 2.08 -6.46 14.86
CA ASP A 120 1.35 -7.46 15.64
C ASP A 120 1.54 -7.25 17.16
N HIS A 121 2.79 -7.11 17.61
CA HIS A 121 3.09 -6.84 19.01
C HIS A 121 2.52 -5.50 19.49
N GLY A 122 2.59 -4.47 18.64
CA GLY A 122 2.00 -3.14 18.92
C GLY A 122 0.48 -3.19 19.07
N LEU A 123 -0.21 -3.99 18.25
CA LEU A 123 -1.65 -4.21 18.37
C LEU A 123 -1.99 -4.99 19.63
N GLU A 124 -1.29 -6.08 19.92
CA GLU A 124 -1.50 -6.89 21.12
C GLU A 124 -1.34 -6.07 22.39
N SER A 125 -0.28 -5.26 22.48
CA SER A 125 -0.01 -4.39 23.63
C SER A 125 -0.76 -3.07 23.62
N ARG A 126 -1.57 -2.80 22.59
CA ARG A 126 -2.26 -1.53 22.36
C ARG A 126 -1.32 -0.31 22.38
N ASN A 127 -0.11 -0.50 21.92
CA ASN A 127 0.92 0.54 21.87
C ASN A 127 0.80 1.35 20.58
N THR A 128 0.18 2.54 20.67
CA THR A 128 -0.05 3.44 19.53
C THR A 128 1.26 3.82 18.82
N ASP A 129 2.32 4.12 19.57
CA ASP A 129 3.60 4.55 19.00
C ASP A 129 4.25 3.42 18.20
N SER A 130 4.20 2.20 18.72
CA SER A 130 4.73 1.02 18.02
C SER A 130 3.96 0.74 16.72
N VAL A 131 2.63 0.79 16.76
CA VAL A 131 1.76 0.60 15.60
C VAL A 131 2.01 1.69 14.55
N THR A 132 2.06 2.95 14.98
CA THR A 132 2.32 4.10 14.08
C THR A 132 3.71 4.00 13.46
N ALA A 133 4.73 3.63 14.22
CA ALA A 133 6.10 3.45 13.70
C ALA A 133 6.18 2.31 12.69
N ALA A 134 5.48 1.20 12.91
CA ALA A 134 5.42 0.09 11.97
C ALA A 134 4.75 0.51 10.64
N PHE A 135 3.64 1.22 10.69
CA PHE A 135 2.98 1.74 9.49
C PHE A 135 3.83 2.79 8.76
N LYS A 136 4.58 3.61 9.48
CA LYS A 136 5.51 4.56 8.85
C LYS A 136 6.61 3.84 8.06
N GLN A 137 7.19 2.78 8.61
CA GLN A 137 8.17 1.95 7.90
C GLN A 137 7.54 1.28 6.68
N LEU A 138 6.32 0.75 6.81
CA LEU A 138 5.57 0.16 5.72
C LEU A 138 5.32 1.17 4.59
N TYR A 139 4.92 2.39 4.94
CA TYR A 139 4.75 3.49 4.00
C TYR A 139 6.05 3.82 3.25
N GLU A 140 7.17 3.95 3.96
CA GLU A 140 8.46 4.29 3.35
C GLU A 140 8.90 3.23 2.32
N ILE A 141 8.77 1.94 2.66
CA ILE A 141 9.08 0.86 1.72
C ILE A 141 8.14 0.88 0.52
N ASN A 142 6.84 1.03 0.75
CA ASN A 142 5.85 1.06 -0.32
C ASN A 142 6.07 2.26 -1.25
N ARG A 143 6.40 3.42 -0.70
CA ARG A 143 6.70 4.63 -1.47
C ARG A 143 7.92 4.42 -2.37
N VAL A 144 9.02 3.90 -1.85
CA VAL A 144 10.23 3.60 -2.63
C VAL A 144 9.92 2.60 -3.74
N ASN A 145 9.22 1.52 -3.43
CA ASN A 145 8.85 0.50 -4.42
C ASN A 145 7.96 1.07 -5.52
N MET A 146 7.04 1.97 -5.17
CA MET A 146 6.15 2.61 -6.13
C MET A 146 6.91 3.60 -7.05
N MET A 147 7.79 4.43 -6.48
CA MET A 147 8.61 5.36 -7.27
C MET A 147 9.56 4.61 -8.21
N ASN A 148 10.14 3.51 -7.77
CA ASN A 148 10.95 2.63 -8.61
C ASN A 148 10.11 1.99 -9.75
N ALA A 149 8.86 1.61 -9.47
CA ALA A 149 7.96 1.07 -10.49
C ALA A 149 7.68 2.06 -11.61
N PHE A 150 7.54 3.35 -11.32
CA PHE A 150 7.43 4.40 -12.34
C PHE A 150 8.66 4.45 -13.24
N THR A 151 9.85 4.36 -12.68
CA THR A 151 11.11 4.35 -13.44
C THR A 151 11.20 3.13 -14.36
N GLU A 152 10.91 1.94 -13.86
CA GLU A 152 10.91 0.70 -14.64
C GLU A 152 9.87 0.74 -15.78
N ALA A 153 8.66 1.21 -15.50
CA ALA A 153 7.61 1.32 -16.50
C ALA A 153 7.99 2.30 -17.64
N ARG A 154 8.62 3.42 -17.30
CA ARG A 154 9.12 4.38 -18.32
C ARG A 154 10.20 3.78 -19.21
N ILE A 155 11.12 3.00 -18.64
CA ILE A 155 12.18 2.32 -19.40
C ILE A 155 11.56 1.32 -20.37
N GLN A 156 10.59 0.53 -19.93
CA GLN A 156 9.92 -0.43 -20.81
C GLN A 156 9.22 0.24 -21.98
N ILE A 157 8.45 1.31 -21.75
CA ILE A 157 7.76 2.07 -22.80
C ILE A 157 8.76 2.63 -23.82
N GLN A 158 9.91 3.16 -23.36
CA GLN A 158 10.95 3.67 -24.26
C GLN A 158 11.57 2.57 -25.13
N ASN A 159 11.75 1.37 -24.61
CA ASN A 159 12.31 0.25 -25.35
C ASN A 159 11.32 -0.25 -26.41
N GLU A 160 10.05 -0.41 -26.06
CA GLU A 160 8.99 -0.82 -26.99
C GLU A 160 8.84 0.18 -28.15
N ASN A 161 8.90 1.49 -27.86
CA ASN A 161 8.84 2.53 -28.90
C ASN A 161 10.05 2.49 -29.86
N LYS A 162 11.25 2.13 -29.37
CA LYS A 162 12.44 1.96 -30.22
C LYS A 162 12.31 0.77 -31.17
N GLU A 163 11.78 -0.35 -30.69
CA GLU A 163 11.58 -1.56 -31.49
C GLU A 163 10.55 -1.36 -32.61
N VAL A 164 9.54 -0.53 -32.38
CA VAL A 164 8.52 -0.20 -33.40
C VAL A 164 9.12 0.69 -34.51
N LEU A 165 10.06 1.58 -34.18
CA LEU A 165 10.69 2.49 -35.13
C LEU A 165 11.79 1.84 -36.01
N THR A 166 12.24 0.62 -35.60
CA THR A 166 13.30 -0.14 -36.33
C THR A 166 12.76 -1.22 -37.24
N LYS A 167 11.44 -1.39 -37.31
CA LYS A 167 10.73 -2.29 -38.25
C LYS A 167 10.07 -1.53 -39.38
#